data_2e7c9c6d60ecebb7abbf4679ac880408
#
_entry.id   2e7c9c6d60ecebb7abbf4679ac880408
#
_cell.length_a   1.000
_cell.length_b   1.000
_cell.length_c   1.000
_cell.angle_alpha   90.00
_cell.angle_beta   90.00
_cell.angle_gamma   90.00
#
_symmetry.space_group_name_H-M   'P 1'
#
loop_
_entity.id
_entity.type
_entity.pdbx_description
1 polymer ?
#
loop_
_entity_poly.entity_id
_entity_poly.type
_entity_poly.pdbx_seq_one_letter_code
_entity_poly.pdbx_strand_id
1 'polypeptide(L)'
;MRESGSVGALLWCFADYGADLFDEPPLDLAVHERSFGLWRADQTPKPAVTEVGARRGRTCLPAPAVHPWLDVTADEFTADRSGQLVRLYRRYRQR
;
A
#
# COMPACT_ATOMS: atom_id res chain seq x y z
N MET A 1 9.30 -2.68 -3.10
CA MET A 1 8.51 -3.74 -2.42
C MET A 1 9.17 -5.12 -2.45
N ARG A 2 9.72 -5.58 -3.59
CA ARG A 2 10.40 -6.90 -3.64
C ARG A 2 11.62 -6.99 -2.72
N GLU A 3 12.39 -5.92 -2.63
CA GLU A 3 13.59 -5.84 -1.79
C GLU A 3 13.28 -5.79 -0.29
N SER A 4 12.06 -5.41 0.07
CA SER A 4 11.61 -5.35 1.46
C SER A 4 10.97 -6.65 1.96
N GLY A 5 10.87 -7.70 1.13
CA GLY A 5 10.24 -8.97 1.50
C GLY A 5 8.71 -8.92 1.60
N SER A 6 8.06 -7.94 0.97
CA SER A 6 6.60 -7.88 0.93
C SER A 6 6.02 -9.07 0.14
N VAL A 7 5.00 -9.70 0.67
CA VAL A 7 4.31 -10.84 0.04
C VAL A 7 3.49 -10.43 -1.19
N GLY A 8 3.13 -9.14 -1.31
CA GLY A 8 2.34 -8.63 -2.42
C GLY A 8 1.89 -7.20 -2.19
N ALA A 9 1.00 -6.74 -3.04
CA ALA A 9 0.34 -5.45 -2.92
C ALA A 9 -1.13 -5.60 -3.27
N LEU A 10 -1.99 -4.99 -2.48
CA LEU A 10 -3.39 -4.77 -2.79
C LEU A 10 -3.54 -3.33 -3.28
N LEU A 11 -4.26 -3.18 -4.39
CA LEU A 11 -4.48 -1.88 -5.00
C LEU A 11 -5.90 -1.43 -4.69
N TRP A 12 -6.04 -0.24 -4.22
CA TRP A 12 -7.30 0.43 -4.02
C TRP A 12 -7.36 1.66 -4.92
N CYS A 13 -8.28 1.72 -5.89
CA CYS A 13 -9.26 0.73 -6.26
C CYS A 13 -9.15 0.42 -7.75
N PHE A 14 -10.11 -0.33 -8.33
CA PHE A 14 -10.06 -0.70 -9.75
C PHE A 14 -10.20 0.51 -10.66
N ALA A 15 -11.24 1.32 -10.48
CA ALA A 15 -11.51 2.49 -11.31
C ALA A 15 -11.85 3.73 -10.46
N ASP A 16 -11.63 4.90 -11.03
CA ASP A 16 -12.12 6.16 -10.47
C ASP A 16 -13.65 6.16 -10.40
N TYR A 17 -14.19 6.91 -9.47
CA TYR A 17 -15.63 7.09 -9.36
C TYR A 17 -16.14 8.03 -10.45
N GLY A 18 -17.34 7.75 -10.95
CA GLY A 18 -18.04 8.62 -11.89
C GLY A 18 -18.45 9.95 -11.24
N ALA A 19 -18.53 11.00 -12.05
CA ALA A 19 -18.87 12.33 -11.56
C ALA A 19 -20.30 12.42 -10.97
N ASP A 20 -21.16 11.52 -11.39
CA ASP A 20 -22.53 11.34 -10.86
C ASP A 20 -22.57 10.94 -9.37
N LEU A 21 -21.47 10.43 -8.84
CA LEU A 21 -21.33 10.03 -7.43
C LEU A 21 -20.65 11.09 -6.55
N PHE A 22 -20.18 12.20 -7.11
CA PHE A 22 -19.37 13.17 -6.37
C PHE A 22 -20.12 13.94 -5.28
N ASP A 23 -21.42 14.00 -5.37
CA ASP A 23 -22.27 14.65 -4.39
C ASP A 23 -22.83 13.67 -3.34
N GLU A 24 -22.48 12.37 -3.46
CA GLU A 24 -22.90 11.32 -2.54
C GLU A 24 -21.83 11.04 -1.47
N PRO A 25 -22.23 10.83 -0.20
CA PRO A 25 -21.30 10.38 0.83
C PRO A 25 -20.69 9.00 0.53
N PRO A 26 -19.39 8.79 0.82
CA PRO A 26 -18.44 9.74 1.42
C PRO A 26 -17.71 10.64 0.40
N LEU A 27 -18.01 10.52 -0.91
CA LEU A 27 -17.25 11.17 -1.97
C LEU A 27 -17.46 12.69 -2.01
N ASP A 28 -18.56 13.18 -1.48
CA ASP A 28 -18.83 14.61 -1.30
C ASP A 28 -17.74 15.31 -0.47
N LEU A 29 -17.25 14.66 0.57
CA LEU A 29 -16.21 15.17 1.47
C LEU A 29 -14.82 14.61 1.15
N ALA A 30 -14.71 13.34 0.76
CA ALA A 30 -13.47 12.64 0.49
C ALA A 30 -13.00 12.83 -0.97
N VAL A 31 -12.81 14.06 -1.41
CA VAL A 31 -12.46 14.43 -2.79
C VAL A 31 -11.26 13.64 -3.34
N HIS A 32 -10.29 13.33 -2.48
CA HIS A 32 -9.09 12.58 -2.85
C HIS A 32 -9.39 11.12 -3.24
N GLU A 33 -10.47 10.53 -2.73
CA GLU A 33 -10.85 9.16 -3.06
C GLU A 33 -11.44 9.02 -4.47
N ARG A 34 -11.95 10.10 -5.03
CA ARG A 34 -12.58 10.12 -6.36
C ARG A 34 -11.66 9.61 -7.49
N SER A 35 -10.35 9.64 -7.27
CA SER A 35 -9.32 9.36 -8.27
C SER A 35 -8.30 8.28 -7.87
N PHE A 36 -8.62 7.38 -6.95
CA PHE A 36 -7.71 6.30 -6.52
C PHE A 36 -7.62 5.12 -7.49
N GLY A 37 -8.49 5.07 -8.48
CA GLY A 37 -8.56 3.97 -9.45
C GLY A 37 -7.28 3.79 -10.27
N LEU A 38 -7.04 2.56 -10.72
CA LEU A 38 -6.06 2.24 -11.76
C LEU A 38 -6.55 2.68 -13.15
N TRP A 39 -7.86 2.67 -13.34
CA TRP A 39 -8.56 3.10 -14.54
C TRP A 39 -9.31 4.39 -14.25
N ARG A 40 -9.48 5.26 -15.24
CA ARG A 40 -10.35 6.42 -15.10
C ARG A 40 -11.83 6.00 -15.14
N ALA A 41 -12.72 6.88 -14.77
CA ALA A 41 -14.16 6.63 -14.81
C ALA A 41 -14.66 6.30 -16.23
N ASP A 42 -14.01 6.82 -17.26
CA ASP A 42 -14.26 6.51 -18.68
C ASP A 42 -13.63 5.20 -19.16
N GLN A 43 -13.10 4.40 -18.25
CA GLN A 43 -12.41 3.13 -18.48
C GLN A 43 -11.08 3.25 -19.25
N THR A 44 -10.52 4.44 -19.40
CA THR A 44 -9.17 4.58 -19.94
C THR A 44 -8.13 4.23 -18.88
N PRO A 45 -7.06 3.48 -19.24
CA PRO A 45 -6.04 3.07 -18.27
C PRO A 45 -5.19 4.26 -17.84
N LYS A 46 -4.83 4.29 -16.55
CA LYS A 46 -3.77 5.18 -16.05
C LYS A 46 -2.39 4.52 -16.21
N PRO A 47 -1.29 5.28 -16.21
CA PRO A 47 0.06 4.71 -16.36
C PRO A 47 0.38 3.58 -15.39
N ALA A 48 -0.21 3.61 -14.19
CA ALA A 48 -0.05 2.57 -13.19
C ALA A 48 -0.52 1.17 -13.66
N VAL A 49 -1.47 1.09 -14.58
CA VAL A 49 -1.95 -0.20 -15.16
C VAL A 49 -0.80 -0.91 -15.86
N THR A 50 -0.01 -0.21 -16.66
CA THR A 50 1.15 -0.77 -17.36
C THR A 50 2.19 -1.28 -16.37
N GLU A 51 2.48 -0.49 -15.35
CA GLU A 51 3.47 -0.84 -14.31
C GLU A 51 3.04 -2.07 -13.49
N VAL A 52 1.77 -2.16 -13.16
CA VAL A 52 1.21 -3.32 -12.44
C VAL A 52 1.21 -4.55 -13.36
N GLY A 53 0.79 -4.39 -14.60
CA GLY A 53 0.77 -5.45 -15.61
C GLY A 53 2.15 -6.04 -15.88
N ALA A 54 3.18 -5.20 -15.98
CA ALA A 54 4.57 -5.63 -16.17
C ALA A 54 5.12 -6.47 -15.01
N ARG A 55 4.48 -6.41 -13.84
CA ARG A 55 4.86 -7.18 -12.65
C ARG A 55 4.01 -8.42 -12.42
N ARG A 56 3.00 -8.64 -13.26
CA ARG A 56 2.12 -9.81 -13.19
C ARG A 56 2.92 -11.11 -13.34
N GLY A 57 2.60 -12.09 -12.52
CA GLY A 57 3.25 -13.41 -12.58
C GLY A 57 4.70 -13.47 -12.08
N ARG A 58 5.23 -12.37 -11.57
CA ARG A 58 6.55 -12.40 -10.92
C ARG A 58 6.43 -13.08 -9.56
N THR A 59 7.21 -14.13 -9.37
CA THR A 59 7.32 -14.81 -8.09
C THR A 59 7.89 -13.85 -7.04
N CYS A 60 7.22 -13.73 -5.91
CA CYS A 60 7.79 -13.06 -4.75
C CYS A 60 9.01 -13.83 -4.26
N LEU A 61 10.09 -13.13 -3.96
CA LEU A 61 11.19 -13.75 -3.24
C LEU A 61 10.70 -14.09 -1.83
N PRO A 62 11.09 -15.24 -1.27
CA PRO A 62 10.77 -15.55 0.11
C PRO A 62 11.30 -14.44 1.00
N ALA A 63 10.47 -13.98 1.93
CA ALA A 63 10.92 -13.04 2.93
C ALA A 63 12.00 -13.71 3.79
N PRO A 64 13.05 -13.01 4.20
CA PRO A 64 13.99 -13.55 5.16
C PRO A 64 13.25 -13.92 6.44
N ALA A 65 13.60 -15.07 7.01
CA ALA A 65 12.94 -15.59 8.23
C ALA A 65 13.14 -14.65 9.44
N VAL A 66 14.21 -13.83 9.41
CA VAL A 66 14.52 -12.87 10.46
C VAL A 66 14.98 -11.56 9.82
N HIS A 67 14.42 -10.46 10.31
CA HIS A 67 14.87 -9.12 9.95
C HIS A 67 15.70 -8.56 11.13
N PRO A 68 17.02 -8.35 10.98
CA PRO A 68 17.89 -7.88 12.07
C PRO A 68 17.49 -6.53 12.70
N TRP A 69 16.71 -5.74 11.95
CA TRP A 69 16.18 -4.46 12.44
C TRP A 69 14.87 -4.60 13.24
N LEU A 70 14.21 -5.78 13.13
CA LEU A 70 12.99 -6.09 13.86
C LEU A 70 13.36 -6.80 15.17
N ASP A 71 13.71 -6.03 16.18
CA ASP A 71 14.24 -6.47 17.46
C ASP A 71 13.26 -6.25 18.62
N VAL A 72 11.99 -6.42 18.35
CA VAL A 72 10.92 -6.22 19.32
C VAL A 72 10.03 -7.46 19.33
N THR A 73 9.64 -7.89 20.52
CA THR A 73 8.64 -8.93 20.70
C THR A 73 7.23 -8.40 20.45
N ALA A 74 6.27 -9.33 20.25
CA ALA A 74 4.86 -8.96 20.10
C ALA A 74 4.32 -8.20 21.33
N ASP A 75 4.73 -8.64 22.53
CA ASP A 75 4.28 -8.02 23.79
C ASP A 75 4.84 -6.61 23.96
N GLU A 76 6.14 -6.41 23.72
CA GLU A 76 6.76 -5.08 23.76
C GLU A 76 6.15 -4.14 22.73
N PHE A 77 5.86 -4.64 21.50
CA PHE A 77 5.21 -3.85 20.48
C PHE A 77 3.78 -3.46 20.89
N THR A 78 3.04 -4.38 21.50
CA THR A 78 1.68 -4.15 21.93
C THR A 78 1.59 -3.17 23.10
N ALA A 79 2.59 -3.19 24.00
CA ALA A 79 2.66 -2.29 25.15
C ALA A 79 2.88 -0.81 24.75
N ASP A 80 3.64 -0.55 23.69
CA ASP A 80 3.88 0.81 23.16
C ASP A 80 3.97 0.81 21.64
N ARG A 81 2.82 0.70 20.96
CA ARG A 81 2.75 0.61 19.50
C ARG A 81 3.33 1.83 18.80
N SER A 82 3.01 3.02 19.27
CA SER A 82 3.42 4.26 18.61
C SER A 82 4.92 4.49 18.72
N GLY A 83 5.50 4.31 19.89
CA GLY A 83 6.95 4.44 20.11
C GLY A 83 7.74 3.38 19.33
N GLN A 84 7.28 2.12 19.36
CA GLN A 84 7.93 1.03 18.65
C GLN A 84 7.86 1.21 17.13
N LEU A 85 6.74 1.68 16.56
CA LEU A 85 6.65 1.97 15.12
C LEU A 85 7.68 3.01 14.68
N VAL A 86 7.81 4.12 15.42
CA VAL A 86 8.78 5.18 15.12
C VAL A 86 10.21 4.65 15.23
N ARG A 87 10.51 3.90 16.29
CA ARG A 87 11.82 3.29 16.52
C ARG A 87 12.21 2.33 15.40
N LEU A 88 11.34 1.39 15.07
CA LEU A 88 11.56 0.39 14.03
C LEU A 88 11.69 1.03 12.65
N TYR A 89 10.89 2.06 12.35
CA TYR A 89 11.00 2.78 11.09
C TYR A 89 12.36 3.50 10.94
N ARG A 90 12.87 4.11 12.00
CA ARG A 90 14.21 4.73 12.00
C ARG A 90 15.29 3.70 11.72
N ARG A 91 15.25 2.54 12.39
CA ARG A 91 16.20 1.44 12.15
C ARG A 91 16.11 0.90 10.73
N TYR A 92 14.91 0.72 10.24
CA TYR A 92 14.69 0.29 8.85
C TYR A 92 15.35 1.23 7.83
N ARG A 93 15.29 2.53 8.06
CA ARG A 93 15.90 3.53 7.17
C ARG A 93 17.43 3.61 7.25
N GLN A 94 18.05 3.07 8.26
CA GLN A 94 19.50 3.12 8.47
C GLN A 94 20.25 1.87 7.96
N ARG A 95 19.52 0.92 7.38
CA ARG A 95 20.09 -0.33 6.85
C ARG A 95 20.61 -0.19 5.41
#